data_f7b7ee177d6b1901045942205d32944e
#
_entry.id   f7b7ee177d6b1901045942205d32944e
#
_cell.length_a   1.000
_cell.length_b   1.000
_cell.length_c   1.000
_cell.angle_alpha   90.00
_cell.angle_beta   90.00
_cell.angle_gamma   90.00
#
_symmetry.space_group_name_H-M   'P 1'
#
loop_
_entity.id
_entity.type
_entity.pdbx_description
1 polymer ?
#
loop_
_entity_poly.entity_id
_entity_poly.type
_entity_poly.pdbx_seq_one_letter_code
_entity_poly.pdbx_strand_id
1 'polypeptide(L)'
;MRLTLRILSLLLVLSVTGTALGASQRKVPAYEKYIKQYSSLAIQHQKKYRIPASITLAQGLLESGAGRSELARKSNNHFGIKCHSDWRGGRVYHDDDLRGECFRKYKNPEQSYDPLYHRQLQLHYSSDRRNV
;
A
#
# COMPACT_ATOMS: atom_id res chain seq x y z
N MET A 1 32.05 -44.11 -29.24
CA MET A 1 30.55 -44.01 -29.08
C MET A 1 30.08 -43.50 -27.70
N ARG A 2 30.74 -43.77 -26.61
CA ARG A 2 30.27 -43.29 -25.26
C ARG A 2 30.61 -41.83 -24.98
N LEU A 3 31.61 -41.23 -25.64
CA LEU A 3 32.02 -39.86 -25.41
C LEU A 3 31.11 -38.85 -26.15
N THR A 4 30.66 -39.20 -27.34
CA THR A 4 29.73 -38.38 -28.15
C THR A 4 28.36 -38.27 -27.53
N LEU A 5 27.88 -39.33 -26.84
CA LEU A 5 26.60 -39.34 -26.18
C LEU A 5 26.58 -38.43 -24.93
N ARG A 6 27.73 -38.29 -24.23
CA ARG A 6 27.86 -37.41 -23.05
C ARG A 6 27.93 -35.94 -23.47
N ILE A 7 28.50 -35.63 -24.59
CA ILE A 7 28.56 -34.23 -25.08
C ILE A 7 27.18 -33.79 -25.58
N LEU A 8 26.42 -34.69 -26.21
CA LEU A 8 25.05 -34.39 -26.64
C LEU A 8 24.08 -34.14 -25.47
N SER A 9 24.22 -34.89 -24.37
CA SER A 9 23.43 -34.68 -23.18
C SER A 9 23.79 -33.39 -22.41
N LEU A 10 25.06 -32.95 -22.49
CA LEU A 10 25.52 -31.70 -21.89
C LEU A 10 25.02 -30.47 -22.65
N LEU A 11 24.90 -30.57 -23.97
CA LEU A 11 24.37 -29.49 -24.81
C LEU A 11 22.84 -29.35 -24.68
N LEU A 12 22.12 -30.42 -24.34
CA LEU A 12 20.68 -30.36 -24.12
C LEU A 12 20.30 -29.68 -22.81
N VAL A 13 21.18 -29.70 -21.80
CA VAL A 13 20.96 -29.07 -20.49
C VAL A 13 21.20 -27.57 -20.53
N LEU A 14 22.00 -27.06 -21.48
CA LEU A 14 22.29 -25.63 -21.60
C LEU A 14 21.22 -24.83 -22.35
N SER A 15 20.22 -25.46 -22.96
CA SER A 15 19.17 -24.78 -23.73
C SER A 15 17.91 -24.44 -22.92
N VAL A 16 17.90 -24.73 -21.61
CA VAL A 16 16.85 -24.28 -20.67
C VAL A 16 17.28 -23.03 -19.92
N THR A 17 18.06 -22.14 -20.55
CA THR A 17 18.27 -20.81 -20.02
C THR A 17 17.07 -19.93 -20.36
N GLY A 18 16.15 -19.95 -19.47
CA GLY A 18 15.36 -18.86 -19.00
C GLY A 18 15.00 -17.76 -20.01
N THR A 19 13.92 -17.95 -20.76
CA THR A 19 13.11 -16.78 -21.07
C THR A 19 12.53 -16.30 -19.73
N ALA A 20 13.27 -15.42 -19.04
CA ALA A 20 12.66 -14.55 -18.05
C ALA A 20 11.62 -13.77 -18.83
N LEU A 21 10.39 -14.24 -18.80
CA LEU A 21 9.20 -13.49 -19.18
C LEU A 21 9.24 -12.25 -18.30
N GLY A 22 9.83 -11.18 -18.80
CA GLY A 22 9.71 -9.85 -18.25
C GLY A 22 8.22 -9.55 -18.21
N ALA A 23 7.57 -9.82 -17.08
CA ALA A 23 6.21 -9.41 -16.88
C ALA A 23 6.23 -7.88 -17.03
N SER A 24 5.80 -7.41 -18.19
CA SER A 24 5.59 -5.98 -18.44
C SER A 24 4.59 -5.52 -17.39
N GLN A 25 5.09 -4.90 -16.35
CA GLN A 25 4.24 -4.35 -15.31
C GLN A 25 3.37 -3.27 -15.95
N ARG A 26 2.09 -3.58 -16.14
CA ARG A 26 1.13 -2.64 -16.70
C ARG A 26 1.00 -1.48 -15.73
N LYS A 27 1.54 -0.33 -16.11
CA LYS A 27 1.39 0.91 -15.36
C LYS A 27 -0.07 1.31 -15.30
N VAL A 28 -0.55 1.63 -14.11
CA VAL A 28 -1.91 2.13 -13.88
C VAL A 28 -1.81 3.64 -13.66
N PRO A 29 -2.26 4.47 -14.63
CA PRO A 29 -2.05 5.94 -14.58
C PRO A 29 -2.57 6.59 -13.29
N ALA A 30 -3.67 6.06 -12.75
CA ALA A 30 -4.23 6.56 -11.49
C ALA A 30 -3.29 6.32 -10.30
N TYR A 31 -2.58 5.19 -10.30
CA TYR A 31 -1.62 4.87 -9.24
C TYR A 31 -0.37 5.74 -9.33
N GLU A 32 0.15 5.94 -10.54
CA GLU A 32 1.28 6.84 -10.76
C GLU A 32 0.96 8.26 -10.32
N LYS A 33 -0.24 8.76 -10.67
CA LYS A 33 -0.71 10.08 -10.23
C LYS A 33 -0.78 10.18 -8.71
N TYR A 34 -1.34 9.18 -8.06
CA TYR A 34 -1.46 9.12 -6.59
C TYR A 34 -0.08 9.14 -5.92
N ILE A 35 0.82 8.25 -6.38
CA ILE A 35 2.18 8.16 -5.85
C ILE A 35 2.91 9.50 -6.04
N LYS A 36 2.85 10.09 -7.22
CA LYS A 36 3.47 11.40 -7.50
C LYS A 36 2.95 12.48 -6.57
N GLN A 37 1.65 12.49 -6.29
CA GLN A 37 1.02 13.50 -5.43
C GLN A 37 1.44 13.38 -3.97
N TYR A 38 1.54 12.15 -3.43
CA TYR A 38 1.73 11.93 -1.99
C TYR A 38 3.13 11.43 -1.59
N SER A 39 4.04 11.20 -2.56
CA SER A 39 5.38 10.67 -2.26
C SER A 39 6.19 11.55 -1.33
N SER A 40 6.18 12.88 -1.52
CA SER A 40 6.91 13.80 -0.66
C SER A 40 6.44 13.73 0.80
N LEU A 41 5.13 13.66 1.00
CA LEU A 41 4.52 13.53 2.31
C LEU A 41 4.90 12.19 2.98
N ALA A 42 4.81 11.10 2.23
CA ALA A 42 5.19 9.79 2.74
C ALA A 42 6.69 9.70 3.11
N ILE A 43 7.57 10.35 2.34
CA ILE A 43 9.00 10.43 2.64
C ILE A 43 9.25 11.27 3.91
N GLN A 44 8.54 12.38 4.10
CA GLN A 44 8.64 13.16 5.34
C GLN A 44 8.21 12.33 6.55
N HIS A 45 7.14 11.56 6.43
CA HIS A 45 6.66 10.66 7.47
C HIS A 45 7.64 9.52 7.75
N GLN A 46 8.27 8.95 6.71
CA GLN A 46 9.34 7.95 6.89
C GLN A 46 10.47 8.49 7.76
N LYS A 47 10.92 9.72 7.50
CA LYS A 47 11.98 10.35 8.30
C LYS A 47 11.56 10.52 9.76
N LYS A 48 10.33 10.92 10.00
CA LYS A 48 9.82 11.23 11.34
C LYS A 48 9.41 9.98 12.12
N TYR A 49 8.72 9.05 11.47
CA TYR A 49 8.08 7.92 12.15
C TYR A 49 8.73 6.58 11.88
N ARG A 50 9.73 6.52 11.00
CA ARG A 50 10.48 5.30 10.64
C ARG A 50 9.66 4.21 9.96
N ILE A 51 8.50 4.55 9.42
CA ILE A 51 7.70 3.67 8.57
C ILE A 51 8.12 3.89 7.11
N PRO A 52 8.45 2.84 6.34
CA PRO A 52 8.84 3.02 4.93
C PRO A 52 7.77 3.75 4.12
N ALA A 53 8.18 4.77 3.35
CA ALA A 53 7.26 5.57 2.53
C ALA A 53 6.46 4.71 1.54
N SER A 54 7.06 3.63 1.02
CA SER A 54 6.38 2.67 0.15
C SER A 54 5.21 1.98 0.82
N ILE A 55 5.32 1.66 2.10
CA ILE A 55 4.22 1.04 2.87
C ILE A 55 3.08 2.04 3.05
N THR A 56 3.40 3.27 3.47
CA THR A 56 2.40 4.35 3.63
C THR A 56 1.67 4.64 2.32
N LEU A 57 2.41 4.73 1.20
CA LEU A 57 1.83 4.97 -0.12
C LEU A 57 0.96 3.80 -0.59
N ALA A 58 1.43 2.57 -0.43
CA ALA A 58 0.68 1.38 -0.84
C ALA A 58 -0.65 1.28 -0.09
N GLN A 59 -0.64 1.50 1.23
CA GLN A 59 -1.86 1.47 2.03
C GLN A 59 -2.83 2.59 1.62
N GLY A 60 -2.37 3.84 1.58
CA GLY A 60 -3.23 4.95 1.16
C GLY A 60 -3.82 4.75 -0.25
N LEU A 61 -3.04 4.19 -1.16
CA LEU A 61 -3.47 3.88 -2.53
C LEU A 61 -4.56 2.79 -2.54
N LEU A 62 -4.34 1.69 -1.82
CA LEU A 62 -5.26 0.55 -1.77
C LEU A 62 -6.55 0.91 -1.03
N GLU A 63 -6.46 1.44 0.17
CA GLU A 63 -7.61 1.78 1.02
C GLU A 63 -8.51 2.86 0.40
N SER A 64 -7.93 3.81 -0.34
CA SER A 64 -8.69 4.89 -0.97
C SER A 64 -9.06 4.63 -2.44
N GLY A 65 -8.64 3.50 -3.02
CA GLY A 65 -8.74 3.28 -4.46
C GLY A 65 -8.02 4.38 -5.26
N ALA A 66 -6.79 4.71 -4.84
CA ALA A 66 -6.02 5.85 -5.35
C ALA A 66 -6.75 7.21 -5.18
N GLY A 67 -7.40 7.41 -4.05
CA GLY A 67 -8.17 8.61 -3.71
C GLY A 67 -9.52 8.72 -4.43
N ARG A 68 -9.98 7.66 -5.10
CA ARG A 68 -11.20 7.68 -5.93
C ARG A 68 -12.40 6.98 -5.32
N SER A 69 -12.23 6.24 -4.22
CA SER A 69 -13.35 5.61 -3.52
C SER A 69 -14.36 6.66 -3.06
N GLU A 70 -15.61 6.26 -2.88
CA GLU A 70 -16.67 7.15 -2.41
C GLU A 70 -16.33 7.74 -1.04
N LEU A 71 -15.86 6.90 -0.12
CA LEU A 71 -15.43 7.32 1.21
C LEU A 71 -14.30 8.34 1.14
N ALA A 72 -13.23 8.07 0.37
CA ALA A 72 -12.09 8.98 0.25
C ALA A 72 -12.51 10.35 -0.31
N ARG A 73 -13.38 10.38 -1.33
CA ARG A 73 -13.88 11.64 -1.92
C ARG A 73 -14.75 12.46 -0.98
N LYS A 74 -15.59 11.80 -0.16
CA LYS A 74 -16.51 12.48 0.77
C LYS A 74 -15.81 12.95 2.05
N SER A 75 -14.77 12.23 2.48
CA SER A 75 -14.15 12.42 3.80
C SER A 75 -12.68 12.89 3.77
N ASN A 76 -12.02 12.87 2.63
CA ASN A 76 -10.55 13.02 2.52
C ASN A 76 -9.78 12.00 3.39
N ASN A 77 -10.39 10.88 3.70
CA ASN A 77 -9.84 9.83 4.54
C ASN A 77 -9.30 8.70 3.67
N HIS A 78 -8.01 8.75 3.37
CA HIS A 78 -7.37 7.80 2.46
C HIS A 78 -6.98 6.48 3.12
N PHE A 79 -7.19 6.34 4.41
CA PHE A 79 -6.78 5.15 5.18
C PHE A 79 -7.96 4.47 5.90
N GLY A 80 -9.20 4.87 5.61
CA GLY A 80 -10.36 4.26 6.24
C GLY A 80 -10.37 4.39 7.76
N ILE A 81 -9.88 5.51 8.31
CA ILE A 81 -9.76 5.68 9.75
C ILE A 81 -11.15 5.90 10.36
N LYS A 82 -11.56 4.97 11.22
CA LYS A 82 -12.86 5.01 11.90
C LYS A 82 -12.87 6.05 13.02
N CYS A 83 -14.05 6.56 13.36
CA CYS A 83 -14.24 7.42 14.53
C CYS A 83 -14.06 6.58 15.79
N HIS A 84 -13.04 6.88 16.57
CA HIS A 84 -12.96 6.35 17.93
C HIS A 84 -13.60 7.34 18.92
N SER A 85 -13.77 6.94 20.17
CA SER A 85 -14.44 7.74 21.23
C SER A 85 -13.81 9.12 21.46
N ASP A 86 -12.52 9.28 21.15
CA ASP A 86 -11.74 10.51 21.26
C ASP A 86 -11.89 11.48 20.08
N TRP A 87 -12.53 11.04 18.96
CA TRP A 87 -12.66 11.87 17.77
C TRP A 87 -13.70 12.99 17.91
N ARG A 88 -13.26 14.22 17.75
CA ARG A 88 -14.10 15.44 17.86
C ARG A 88 -14.26 16.19 16.52
N GLY A 89 -13.65 15.67 15.46
CA GLY A 89 -13.71 16.27 14.11
C GLY A 89 -14.96 15.90 13.31
N GLY A 90 -14.96 16.23 12.04
CA GLY A 90 -16.03 15.88 11.09
C GLY A 90 -16.18 14.38 10.92
N ARG A 91 -17.38 13.94 10.53
CA ARG A 91 -17.74 12.52 10.42
C ARG A 91 -18.43 12.26 9.08
N VAL A 92 -18.20 11.05 8.55
CA VAL A 92 -18.94 10.47 7.42
C VAL A 92 -19.35 9.07 7.83
N TYR A 93 -20.56 8.69 7.47
CA TYR A 93 -21.06 7.33 7.69
C TYR A 93 -21.03 6.56 6.37
N HIS A 94 -20.48 5.37 6.39
CA HIS A 94 -20.34 4.51 5.24
C HIS A 94 -20.48 3.04 5.66
N ASP A 95 -21.04 2.23 4.76
CA ASP A 95 -21.13 0.79 4.97
C ASP A 95 -19.77 0.16 4.62
N ASP A 96 -19.18 -0.56 5.56
CA ASP A 96 -17.92 -1.29 5.40
C ASP A 96 -18.11 -2.69 5.99
N ASP A 97 -17.41 -3.08 7.05
CA ASP A 97 -17.64 -4.34 7.75
C ASP A 97 -19.05 -4.40 8.37
N LEU A 98 -19.53 -3.27 8.84
CA LEU A 98 -20.88 -3.08 9.39
C LEU A 98 -21.61 -1.94 8.66
N ARG A 99 -22.96 -1.94 8.74
CA ARG A 99 -23.77 -0.84 8.19
C ARG A 99 -23.59 0.44 9.01
N GLY A 100 -23.40 1.56 8.31
CA GLY A 100 -23.39 2.89 8.91
C GLY A 100 -22.22 3.14 9.85
N GLU A 101 -21.05 2.56 9.57
CA GLU A 101 -19.86 2.82 10.37
C GLU A 101 -19.38 4.26 10.24
N CYS A 102 -18.88 4.80 11.36
CA CYS A 102 -18.39 6.17 11.42
C CYS A 102 -16.93 6.26 11.00
N PHE A 103 -16.65 7.07 9.97
CA PHE A 103 -15.31 7.38 9.52
C PHE A 103 -14.95 8.85 9.76
N ARG A 104 -13.69 9.12 10.07
CA ARG A 104 -13.18 10.48 10.26
C ARG A 104 -13.24 11.25 8.96
N LYS A 105 -13.69 12.51 9.01
CA LYS A 105 -13.66 13.44 7.89
C LYS A 105 -12.60 14.50 8.13
N TYR A 106 -11.72 14.67 7.15
CA TYR A 106 -10.62 15.62 7.17
C TYR A 106 -10.87 16.80 6.22
N LYS A 107 -10.14 17.92 6.41
CA LYS A 107 -10.22 19.09 5.54
C LYS A 107 -9.55 18.84 4.19
N ASN A 108 -8.49 18.02 4.19
CA ASN A 108 -7.74 17.61 3.00
C ASN A 108 -7.18 16.19 3.21
N PRO A 109 -6.75 15.51 2.13
CA PRO A 109 -6.20 14.16 2.24
C PRO A 109 -4.92 14.08 3.07
N GLU A 110 -4.08 15.12 3.06
CA GLU A 110 -2.82 15.16 3.79
C GLU A 110 -3.02 14.97 5.30
N GLN A 111 -4.13 15.46 5.84
CA GLN A 111 -4.48 15.25 7.25
C GLN A 111 -4.76 13.80 7.59
N SER A 112 -5.17 12.97 6.62
CA SER A 112 -5.35 11.53 6.86
C SER A 112 -4.02 10.77 6.97
N TYR A 113 -2.91 11.39 6.57
CA TYR A 113 -1.56 10.89 6.78
C TYR A 113 -1.00 11.24 8.17
N ASP A 114 -1.82 11.78 9.08
CA ASP A 114 -1.41 12.25 10.40
C ASP A 114 -0.73 11.15 11.25
N PRO A 115 0.16 11.54 12.18
CA PRO A 115 0.89 10.66 13.10
C PRO A 115 0.05 9.66 13.90
N LEU A 116 -1.20 9.97 14.19
CA LEU A 116 -2.08 9.04 14.90
C LEU A 116 -2.33 7.75 14.11
N TYR A 117 -2.40 7.84 12.79
CA TYR A 117 -2.49 6.69 11.91
C TYR A 117 -1.18 5.86 11.95
N HIS A 118 -0.03 6.52 11.87
CA HIS A 118 1.26 5.83 11.96
C HIS A 118 1.46 5.13 13.30
N ARG A 119 0.90 5.64 14.37
CA ARG A 119 0.89 4.98 15.68
C ARG A 119 0.15 3.66 15.65
N GLN A 120 -1.00 3.60 14.99
CA GLN A 120 -1.75 2.36 14.77
C GLN A 120 -0.95 1.36 13.93
N LEU A 121 -0.36 1.81 12.81
CA LEU A 121 0.51 0.99 11.98
C LEU A 121 1.70 0.42 12.76
N GLN A 122 2.37 1.25 13.56
CA GLN A 122 3.48 0.79 14.38
C GLN A 122 3.06 -0.29 15.39
N LEU A 123 1.89 -0.16 15.98
CA LEU A 123 1.36 -1.16 16.91
C LEU A 123 1.08 -2.49 16.20
N HIS A 124 0.44 -2.46 15.04
CA HIS A 124 0.19 -3.66 14.24
C HIS A 124 1.49 -4.30 13.74
N TYR A 125 2.39 -3.51 13.15
CA TYR A 125 3.66 -3.99 12.63
C TYR A 125 4.60 -4.53 13.72
N SER A 126 4.58 -3.96 14.92
CA SER A 126 5.37 -4.45 16.05
C SER A 126 4.76 -5.69 16.73
N SER A 127 3.44 -5.87 16.67
CA SER A 127 2.78 -7.07 17.17
C SER A 127 3.04 -8.28 16.27
N ASP A 128 3.03 -8.08 14.96
CA ASP A 128 3.26 -9.14 13.97
C ASP A 128 4.70 -9.69 14.03
N ARG A 129 5.70 -8.81 14.24
CA ARG A 129 7.09 -9.24 14.42
C ARG A 129 7.40 -10.01 15.70
N ARG A 130 6.51 -9.98 16.70
CA ARG A 130 6.69 -10.75 17.93
C ARG A 130 6.14 -12.17 17.87
N ASN A 131 5.44 -12.49 16.77
CA ASN A 131 4.80 -13.79 16.55
C ASN A 131 5.51 -14.63 15.47
N VAL A 132 6.75 -14.24 15.05
CA VAL A 132 7.58 -14.98 14.08
C VAL A 132 8.83 -15.54 14.75
#